data_cd27427a9da1412144c4397a619d8dba
#
_entry.id   cd27427a9da1412144c4397a619d8dba
#
_cell.length_a   1.000
_cell.length_b   1.000
_cell.length_c   1.000
_cell.angle_alpha   90.00
_cell.angle_beta   90.00
_cell.angle_gamma   90.00
#
_symmetry.space_group_name_H-M   'P 1'
#
loop_
_entity.id
_entity.type
_entity.pdbx_description
1 polymer ?
#
loop_
_entity_poly.entity_id
_entity_poly.type
_entity_poly.pdbx_seq_one_letter_code
_entity_poly.pdbx_strand_id
1 'polypeptide(L)'
;MIQLNTKLFINDNSGVKKVKCIKITGGSFVGSLGSKITVAVHKVAPNRKIKAGDVTSSLVIGLKKNLQRKDGSSLNFFRNTAILLNSKNLPVATRIFGPIPRELRQEKNMKVVSIAQGII
;
A
#
# COMPACT_ATOMS: atom_id res chain seq x y z
N MET A 1 -2.68 9.45 7.26
CA MET A 1 -1.73 10.06 6.32
C MET A 1 -0.35 9.47 6.50
N ILE A 2 0.43 9.42 5.45
CA ILE A 2 1.75 8.80 5.45
C ILE A 2 2.81 9.89 5.35
N GLN A 3 3.77 9.85 6.24
CA GLN A 3 4.93 10.75 6.25
C GLN A 3 6.21 9.92 6.22
N LEU A 4 7.36 10.59 6.14
CA LEU A 4 8.66 9.91 6.27
C LEU A 4 8.73 9.20 7.62
N ASN A 5 9.31 8.01 7.62
CA ASN A 5 9.44 7.15 8.79
C ASN A 5 8.14 6.53 9.31
N THR A 6 7.01 6.70 8.59
CA THR A 6 5.77 6.02 8.94
C THR A 6 5.90 4.52 8.67
N LYS A 7 5.53 3.70 9.63
CA LYS A 7 5.49 2.24 9.47
C LYS A 7 4.15 1.83 8.91
N LEU A 8 4.16 0.97 7.90
CA LEU A 8 2.96 0.46 7.27
C LEU A 8 2.96 -1.06 7.33
N PHE A 9 1.77 -1.63 7.31
CA PHE A 9 1.59 -3.07 7.19
C PHE A 9 1.37 -3.43 5.73
N ILE A 10 1.90 -4.58 5.33
CA ILE A 10 1.72 -5.09 3.97
C ILE A 10 0.63 -6.14 3.99
N ASN A 11 -0.39 -5.91 3.16
CA ASN A 11 -1.57 -6.78 3.07
C ASN A 11 -1.57 -7.64 1.80
N ASP A 12 -0.41 -8.14 1.41
CA ASP A 12 -0.33 -9.05 0.28
C ASP A 12 0.39 -10.34 0.67
N ASN A 13 0.49 -11.27 -0.28
CA ASN A 13 1.12 -12.56 -0.05
C ASN A 13 2.61 -12.59 -0.44
N SER A 14 3.27 -11.43 -0.53
CA SER A 14 4.70 -11.35 -0.85
C SER A 14 5.61 -11.86 0.28
N GLY A 15 5.06 -12.00 1.49
CA GLY A 15 5.82 -12.41 2.66
C GLY A 15 6.34 -11.26 3.51
N VAL A 16 6.28 -10.04 3.02
CA VAL A 16 6.65 -8.85 3.78
C VAL A 16 5.52 -8.51 4.75
N LYS A 17 5.87 -8.22 6.00
CA LYS A 17 4.88 -7.90 7.04
C LYS A 17 4.80 -6.42 7.33
N LYS A 18 5.95 -5.77 7.49
CA LYS A 18 6.02 -4.34 7.80
C LYS A 18 7.07 -3.66 6.95
N VAL A 19 6.78 -2.41 6.59
CA VAL A 19 7.70 -1.55 5.86
C VAL A 19 7.72 -0.17 6.50
N LYS A 20 8.75 0.60 6.16
CA LYS A 20 8.91 1.97 6.64
C LYS A 20 9.02 2.90 5.44
N CYS A 21 8.21 3.94 5.42
CA CYS A 21 8.23 4.92 4.34
C CYS A 21 9.51 5.76 4.41
N ILE A 22 10.25 5.81 3.32
CA ILE A 22 11.48 6.62 3.23
C ILE A 22 11.36 7.76 2.23
N LYS A 23 10.42 7.68 1.28
CA LYS A 23 10.20 8.73 0.31
C LYS A 23 8.78 8.64 -0.24
N ILE A 24 8.17 9.80 -0.50
CA ILE A 24 6.87 9.89 -1.14
C ILE A 24 7.09 10.39 -2.57
N THR A 25 6.63 9.62 -3.55
CA THR A 25 6.77 9.98 -4.96
C THR A 25 5.87 11.16 -5.29
N GLY A 26 6.38 12.08 -6.12
CA GLY A 26 5.62 13.25 -6.55
C GLY A 26 5.95 14.52 -5.79
N GLY A 27 6.96 14.51 -4.93
CA GLY A 27 7.44 15.70 -4.24
C GLY A 27 6.58 16.17 -3.07
N SER A 28 5.55 15.42 -2.70
CA SER A 28 4.72 15.72 -1.54
C SER A 28 5.40 15.33 -0.24
N PHE A 29 5.11 16.07 0.84
CA PHE A 29 5.58 15.72 2.17
C PHE A 29 4.69 14.71 2.86
N VAL A 30 3.45 14.54 2.38
CA VAL A 30 2.44 13.67 2.98
C VAL A 30 1.83 12.80 1.89
N GLY A 31 1.79 11.49 2.15
CA GLY A 31 1.13 10.54 1.28
C GLY A 31 -0.32 10.32 1.70
N SER A 32 -1.17 10.11 0.72
CA SER A 32 -2.58 9.81 0.92
C SER A 32 -2.93 8.47 0.28
N LEU A 33 -4.21 8.13 0.28
CA LEU A 33 -4.70 6.92 -0.37
C LEU A 33 -4.34 6.92 -1.85
N GLY A 34 -3.78 5.83 -2.33
CA GLY A 34 -3.36 5.70 -3.72
C GLY A 34 -2.01 6.32 -4.04
N SER A 35 -1.34 6.90 -3.07
CA SER A 35 0.00 7.46 -3.27
C SER A 35 1.03 6.34 -3.45
N LYS A 36 1.96 6.55 -4.36
CA LYS A 36 3.14 5.69 -4.48
C LYS A 36 4.23 6.20 -3.55
N ILE A 37 4.82 5.30 -2.83
CA ILE A 37 5.89 5.61 -1.89
C ILE A 37 7.05 4.64 -2.07
N THR A 38 8.23 5.06 -1.67
CA THR A 38 9.38 4.18 -1.57
C THR A 38 9.52 3.75 -0.12
N VAL A 39 9.66 2.45 0.10
CA VAL A 39 9.69 1.88 1.44
C VAL A 39 10.93 1.02 1.63
N ALA A 40 11.39 0.93 2.87
CA ALA A 40 12.39 -0.04 3.29
C ALA A 40 11.68 -1.16 4.03
N VAL A 41 12.00 -2.40 3.68
CA VAL A 41 11.40 -3.58 4.32
C VAL A 41 11.94 -3.71 5.74
N HIS A 42 11.03 -3.78 6.72
CA HIS A 42 11.39 -3.87 8.13
C HIS A 42 11.24 -5.29 8.69
N LYS A 43 10.10 -5.93 8.44
CA LYS A 43 9.85 -7.32 8.85
C LYS A 43 9.37 -8.13 7.67
N VAL A 44 9.91 -9.33 7.54
CA VAL A 44 9.59 -10.26 6.46
C VAL A 44 9.52 -11.68 7.02
N ALA A 45 8.70 -12.52 6.41
CA ALA A 45 8.65 -13.94 6.73
C ALA A 45 9.95 -14.61 6.27
N PRO A 46 10.42 -15.66 6.98
CA PRO A 46 11.63 -16.36 6.58
C PRO A 46 11.49 -17.06 5.23
N ASN A 47 12.62 -17.27 4.54
CA ASN A 47 12.70 -17.98 3.26
C ASN A 47 11.91 -17.31 2.12
N ARG A 48 11.91 -15.99 2.09
CA ARG A 48 11.29 -15.20 1.00
C ARG A 48 12.36 -14.52 0.15
N LYS A 49 11.99 -14.18 -1.08
CA LYS A 49 12.87 -13.48 -2.02
C LYS A 49 13.24 -12.09 -1.52
N ILE A 50 12.29 -11.41 -0.89
CA ILE A 50 12.50 -10.06 -0.35
C ILE A 50 13.04 -10.20 1.07
N LYS A 51 14.12 -9.49 1.35
CA LYS A 51 14.81 -9.53 2.65
C LYS A 51 14.62 -8.22 3.39
N ALA A 52 14.77 -8.26 4.70
CA ALA A 52 14.77 -7.06 5.53
C ALA A 52 15.89 -6.10 5.08
N GLY A 53 15.57 -4.81 5.01
CA GLY A 53 16.48 -3.79 4.53
C GLY A 53 16.38 -3.48 3.04
N ASP A 54 15.68 -4.30 2.26
CA ASP A 54 15.47 -4.03 0.84
C ASP A 54 14.61 -2.77 0.65
N VAL A 55 14.93 -2.01 -0.39
CA VAL A 55 14.20 -0.80 -0.75
C VAL A 55 13.36 -1.10 -1.99
N THR A 56 12.07 -0.80 -1.93
CA THR A 56 11.14 -1.09 -3.02
C THR A 56 10.03 -0.05 -3.08
N SER A 57 9.31 0.00 -4.21
CA SER A 57 8.13 0.84 -4.36
C SER A 57 6.91 0.18 -3.73
N SER A 58 6.00 1.01 -3.27
CA SER A 58 4.78 0.54 -2.62
C SER A 58 3.62 1.47 -2.96
N LEU A 59 2.40 0.93 -2.93
CA LEU A 59 1.17 1.68 -3.14
C LEU A 59 0.36 1.64 -1.85
N VAL A 60 -0.06 2.80 -1.38
CA VAL A 60 -0.91 2.91 -0.17
C VAL A 60 -2.33 2.52 -0.53
N ILE A 61 -2.86 1.50 0.12
CA ILE A 61 -4.21 0.99 -0.13
C ILE A 61 -5.16 1.20 1.02
N GLY A 62 -4.69 1.57 2.19
CA GLY A 62 -5.56 1.82 3.32
C GLY A 62 -4.92 2.79 4.30
N LEU A 63 -5.73 3.67 4.85
CA LEU A 63 -5.32 4.66 5.84
C LEU A 63 -6.19 4.57 7.08
N LYS A 64 -5.57 4.77 8.22
CA LYS A 64 -6.29 4.89 9.49
C LYS A 64 -7.10 6.18 9.57
N LYS A 65 -6.71 7.20 8.81
CA LYS A 65 -7.44 8.46 8.73
C LYS A 65 -8.75 8.26 7.95
N ASN A 66 -9.81 8.92 8.40
CA ASN A 66 -11.10 8.88 7.71
C ASN A 66 -11.00 9.48 6.31
N LEU A 67 -11.51 8.75 5.34
CA LEU A 67 -11.71 9.24 3.99
C LEU A 67 -13.19 9.59 3.85
N GLN A 68 -13.48 10.86 3.60
CA GLN A 68 -14.86 11.30 3.38
C GLN A 68 -15.18 11.25 1.90
N ARG A 69 -16.34 10.70 1.58
CA ARG A 69 -16.85 10.60 0.21
C ARG A 69 -17.89 11.65 -0.05
N LYS A 70 -18.19 11.89 -1.34
CA LYS A 70 -19.14 12.91 -1.77
C LYS A 70 -20.56 12.63 -1.32
N ASP A 71 -20.92 11.37 -1.11
CA ASP A 71 -22.26 10.96 -0.66
C ASP A 71 -22.49 11.09 0.85
N GLY A 72 -21.49 11.59 1.57
CA GLY A 72 -21.55 11.75 3.03
C GLY A 72 -21.05 10.56 3.83
N SER A 73 -20.75 9.43 3.18
CA SER A 73 -20.17 8.29 3.86
C SER A 73 -18.69 8.52 4.16
N SER A 74 -18.17 7.82 5.16
CA SER A 74 -16.75 7.87 5.48
C SER A 74 -16.18 6.46 5.55
N LEU A 75 -14.91 6.33 5.21
CA LEU A 75 -14.18 5.07 5.22
C LEU A 75 -12.90 5.23 6.00
N ASN A 76 -12.63 4.32 6.91
CA ASN A 76 -11.32 4.24 7.55
C ASN A 76 -10.93 2.79 7.72
N PHE A 77 -9.63 2.56 7.71
CA PHE A 77 -9.06 1.26 7.94
C PHE A 77 -8.51 1.18 9.36
N PHE A 78 -8.38 -0.04 9.85
CA PHE A 78 -7.87 -0.29 11.19
C PHE A 78 -6.42 0.19 11.36
N ARG A 79 -5.65 0.15 10.26
CA ARG A 79 -4.24 0.54 10.25
C ARG A 79 -3.83 0.99 8.85
N ASN A 80 -2.69 1.67 8.77
CA ASN A 80 -2.12 2.05 7.49
C ASN A 80 -1.59 0.81 6.79
N THR A 81 -2.06 0.57 5.57
CA THR A 81 -1.70 -0.62 4.79
C THR A 81 -1.22 -0.23 3.41
N ALA A 82 -0.35 -1.05 2.87
CA ALA A 82 0.21 -0.85 1.54
C ALA A 82 0.46 -2.21 0.89
N ILE A 83 0.75 -2.18 -0.40
CA ILE A 83 1.19 -3.35 -1.16
C ILE A 83 2.50 -3.01 -1.86
N LEU A 84 3.30 -4.03 -2.15
CA LEU A 84 4.57 -3.86 -2.85
C LEU A 84 4.35 -3.82 -4.36
N LEU A 85 5.10 -2.94 -5.01
CA LEU A 85 5.13 -2.83 -6.47
C LEU A 85 6.52 -3.17 -6.97
N ASN A 86 6.59 -3.70 -8.21
CA ASN A 86 7.86 -3.93 -8.89
C ASN A 86 8.31 -2.67 -9.65
N SER A 87 9.42 -2.77 -10.37
CA SER A 87 9.97 -1.67 -11.17
C SER A 87 9.03 -1.17 -12.26
N LYS A 88 8.09 -2.02 -12.70
CA LYS A 88 7.09 -1.68 -13.72
C LYS A 88 5.80 -1.13 -13.11
N ASN A 89 5.78 -0.85 -11.80
CA ASN A 89 4.60 -0.39 -11.06
C ASN A 89 3.44 -1.39 -11.04
N LEU A 90 3.76 -2.67 -11.17
CA LEU A 90 2.80 -3.75 -11.05
C LEU A 90 2.95 -4.42 -9.68
N PRO A 91 1.86 -4.98 -9.11
CA PRO A 91 1.97 -5.66 -7.82
C PRO A 91 2.91 -6.87 -7.90
N VAL A 92 3.75 -6.99 -6.90
CA VAL A 92 4.68 -8.12 -6.77
C VAL A 92 3.93 -9.40 -6.41
N ALA A 93 2.92 -9.27 -5.57
CA ALA A 93 2.14 -10.39 -5.06
C ALA A 93 1.01 -10.77 -6.01
N THR A 94 0.47 -11.97 -5.84
CA THR A 94 -0.66 -12.47 -6.61
C THR A 94 -2.00 -12.22 -5.93
N ARG A 95 -2.02 -11.88 -4.64
CA ARG A 95 -3.23 -11.65 -3.86
C ARG A 95 -3.05 -10.47 -2.91
N ILE A 96 -4.14 -9.73 -2.71
CA ILE A 96 -4.24 -8.69 -1.69
C ILE A 96 -5.29 -9.16 -0.68
N PHE A 97 -4.92 -9.17 0.60
CA PHE A 97 -5.83 -9.57 1.66
C PHE A 97 -6.73 -8.41 2.05
N GLY A 98 -8.02 -8.70 2.18
CA GLY A 98 -9.01 -7.73 2.58
C GLY A 98 -9.48 -6.81 1.45
N PRO A 99 -10.49 -5.98 1.74
CA PRO A 99 -11.02 -5.06 0.75
C PRO A 99 -10.10 -3.86 0.54
N ILE A 100 -10.19 -3.27 -0.65
CA ILE A 100 -9.50 -2.03 -1.00
C ILE A 100 -10.54 -0.94 -1.27
N PRO A 101 -10.17 0.35 -1.10
CA PRO A 101 -11.08 1.44 -1.43
C PRO A 101 -11.36 1.54 -2.92
N ARG A 102 -12.58 1.96 -3.23
CA ARG A 102 -13.01 2.18 -4.61
C ARG A 102 -12.20 3.27 -5.32
N GLU A 103 -11.66 4.21 -4.58
CA GLU A 103 -10.86 5.31 -5.10
C GLU A 103 -9.57 4.85 -5.79
N LEU A 104 -9.12 3.64 -5.52
CA LEU A 104 -7.96 3.04 -6.21
C LEU A 104 -8.30 2.53 -7.61
N ARG A 105 -9.57 2.57 -7.99
CA ARG A 105 -10.06 2.09 -9.29
C ARG A 105 -9.73 3.09 -10.40
N GLN A 106 -8.45 3.25 -10.65
CA GLN A 106 -7.91 4.08 -11.71
C GLN A 106 -7.17 3.20 -12.71
N GLU A 107 -7.03 3.70 -13.92
CA GLU A 107 -6.38 2.97 -15.01
C GLU A 107 -5.00 2.43 -14.61
N LYS A 108 -4.22 3.22 -13.87
CA LYS A 108 -2.89 2.85 -13.39
C LYS A 108 -2.90 1.68 -12.41
N ASN A 109 -4.01 1.49 -11.71
CA ASN A 109 -4.10 0.54 -10.60
C ASN A 109 -5.04 -0.63 -10.89
N MET A 110 -5.38 -0.88 -12.15
CA MET A 110 -6.33 -1.94 -12.50
C MET A 110 -5.82 -3.33 -12.13
N LYS A 111 -4.51 -3.57 -12.22
CA LYS A 111 -3.94 -4.84 -11.77
C LYS A 111 -4.12 -5.05 -10.26
N VAL A 112 -3.95 -3.99 -9.49
CA VAL A 112 -4.18 -4.03 -8.04
C VAL A 112 -5.64 -4.36 -7.75
N VAL A 113 -6.56 -3.73 -8.44
CA VAL A 113 -8.00 -3.96 -8.29
C VAL A 113 -8.35 -5.41 -8.64
N SER A 114 -7.73 -5.96 -9.69
CA SER A 114 -8.04 -7.33 -10.15
C SER A 114 -7.64 -8.41 -9.17
N ILE A 115 -6.60 -8.19 -8.37
CA ILE A 115 -6.10 -9.18 -7.40
C ILE A 115 -6.64 -8.97 -5.99
N ALA A 116 -7.40 -7.91 -5.76
CA ALA A 116 -8.00 -7.64 -4.46
C ALA A 116 -9.18 -8.57 -4.18
N GLN A 117 -9.42 -8.87 -2.90
CA GLN A 117 -10.54 -9.71 -2.49
C GLN A 117 -11.89 -9.01 -2.64
N GLY A 118 -11.92 -7.70 -2.51
CA GLY A 118 -13.14 -6.93 -2.63
C GLY A 118 -12.85 -5.45 -2.73
N ILE A 119 -13.89 -4.69 -3.07
CA ILE A 119 -13.80 -3.24 -3.25
C ILE A 119 -14.89 -2.59 -2.40
N ILE A 120 -14.53 -1.66 -1.59
CA ILE A 120 -15.44 -0.86 -0.79
C ILE A 120 -15.22 0.62 -1.12
#